data_6662897b95abf845a08107222bc24e6f
#
_entry.id   6662897b95abf845a08107222bc24e6f
#
_cell.length_a   1.000
_cell.length_b   1.000
_cell.length_c   1.000
_cell.angle_alpha   90.00
_cell.angle_beta   90.00
_cell.angle_gamma   90.00
#
_symmetry.space_group_name_H-M   'P 1'
#
loop_
_entity.id
_entity.type
_entity.pdbx_description
1 polymer ?
#
loop_
_entity_poly.entity_id
_entity_poly.type
_entity_poly.pdbx_seq_one_letter_code
_entity_poly.pdbx_strand_id
1 'polypeptide(L)'
;MEIKLEKTYEINGEIKDTIELDFDKLTGRQLIQIEREFKKENKGELILVANNAFAAKVAAFCAGIKEDDILDFSGKDFTTVTTEVTVFLNS
;
A
#
# COMPACT_ATOMS: atom_id res chain seq x y z
N MET A 1 -8.78 4.72 -7.61
CA MET A 1 -9.74 4.02 -6.71
C MET A 1 -9.75 4.67 -5.35
N GLU A 2 -10.88 5.20 -4.94
CA GLU A 2 -11.01 5.80 -3.62
C GLU A 2 -11.38 4.73 -2.58
N ILE A 3 -10.67 4.73 -1.45
CA ILE A 3 -10.94 3.81 -0.35
C ILE A 3 -11.41 4.62 0.85
N LYS A 4 -12.60 4.29 1.35
CA LYS A 4 -13.15 4.88 2.57
C LYS A 4 -12.59 4.13 3.78
N LEU A 5 -11.98 4.88 4.70
CA LEU A 5 -11.43 4.33 5.93
C LEU A 5 -12.45 4.45 7.05
N GLU A 6 -12.36 3.59 8.05
CA GLU A 6 -13.26 3.66 9.21
C GLU A 6 -12.87 4.76 10.17
N LYS A 7 -11.57 5.03 10.28
CA LYS A 7 -11.03 6.05 11.18
C LYS A 7 -10.45 7.20 10.38
N THR A 8 -10.15 8.29 11.08
CA THR A 8 -9.48 9.44 10.48
C THR A 8 -8.01 9.40 10.85
N TYR A 9 -7.18 9.93 9.95
CA TYR A 9 -5.73 9.93 10.12
C TYR A 9 -5.18 11.27 9.64
N GLU A 10 -4.08 11.70 10.23
CA GLU A 10 -3.35 12.84 9.71
C GLU A 10 -2.36 12.34 8.67
N ILE A 11 -2.55 12.76 7.42
CA ILE A 11 -1.72 12.36 6.29
C ILE A 11 -1.28 13.63 5.57
N ASN A 12 0.03 13.84 5.49
CA ASN A 12 0.60 15.04 4.86
C ASN A 12 0.03 16.35 5.43
N GLY A 13 -0.21 16.37 6.75
CA GLY A 13 -0.72 17.56 7.43
C GLY A 13 -2.23 17.75 7.32
N GLU A 14 -2.95 16.81 6.72
CA GLU A 14 -4.41 16.88 6.57
C GLU A 14 -5.06 15.72 7.28
N ILE A 15 -6.23 15.98 7.90
CA ILE A 15 -7.04 14.92 8.51
C ILE A 15 -7.90 14.30 7.42
N LYS A 16 -7.74 13.00 7.20
CA LYS A 16 -8.43 12.29 6.13
C LYS A 16 -9.04 10.99 6.61
N ASP A 17 -10.16 10.62 6.01
CA ASP A 17 -10.80 9.31 6.20
C ASP A 17 -10.92 8.57 4.87
N THR A 18 -10.22 9.03 3.84
CA THR A 18 -10.16 8.38 2.53
C THR A 18 -8.75 8.45 1.98
N ILE A 19 -8.39 7.47 1.17
CA ILE A 19 -7.18 7.54 0.37
C ILE A 19 -7.50 7.18 -1.06
N GLU A 20 -6.71 7.71 -1.99
CA GLU A 20 -6.86 7.42 -3.41
C GLU A 20 -5.72 6.54 -3.86
N LEU A 21 -6.03 5.33 -4.35
CA LEU A 21 -5.03 4.43 -4.94
C LEU A 21 -5.05 4.61 -6.45
N ASP A 22 -4.06 5.30 -6.97
CA ASP A 22 -3.93 5.49 -8.41
C ASP A 22 -3.08 4.36 -9.00
N PHE A 23 -3.74 3.26 -9.34
CA PHE A 23 -3.05 2.10 -9.91
C PHE A 23 -2.50 2.38 -11.32
N ASP A 24 -3.00 3.40 -12.00
CA ASP A 24 -2.53 3.72 -13.35
C ASP A 24 -1.08 4.20 -13.37
N LYS A 25 -0.59 4.73 -12.27
CA LYS A 25 0.82 5.15 -12.22
C LYS A 25 1.77 4.01 -11.85
N LEU A 26 1.23 2.83 -11.54
CA LEU A 26 2.04 1.65 -11.21
C LEU A 26 2.41 0.93 -12.51
N THR A 27 3.66 1.10 -12.95
CA THR A 27 4.18 0.39 -14.10
C THR A 27 4.95 -0.84 -13.67
N GLY A 28 5.30 -1.71 -14.64
CA GLY A 28 6.16 -2.86 -14.34
C GLY A 28 7.49 -2.43 -13.72
N ARG A 29 8.07 -1.32 -14.20
CA ARG A 29 9.32 -0.80 -13.64
C ARG A 29 9.18 -0.39 -12.19
N GLN A 30 8.08 0.28 -11.86
CA GLN A 30 7.81 0.70 -10.49
C GLN A 30 7.58 -0.50 -9.59
N LEU A 31 6.86 -1.50 -10.08
CA LEU A 31 6.61 -2.71 -9.30
C LEU A 31 7.91 -3.45 -9.00
N ILE A 32 8.81 -3.56 -9.99
CA ILE A 32 10.11 -4.18 -9.80
C ILE A 32 10.96 -3.38 -8.79
N GLN A 33 10.90 -2.05 -8.86
CA GLN A 33 11.61 -1.20 -7.92
C GLN A 33 11.12 -1.42 -6.48
N ILE A 34 9.81 -1.46 -6.30
CA ILE A 34 9.20 -1.73 -4.99
C ILE A 34 9.61 -3.11 -4.49
N GLU A 35 9.62 -4.09 -5.37
CA GLU A 35 10.06 -5.45 -5.05
C GLU A 35 11.50 -5.49 -4.57
N ARG A 36 12.38 -4.76 -5.23
CA ARG A 36 13.80 -4.69 -4.82
C ARG A 36 13.96 -4.04 -3.45
N GLU A 37 13.22 -2.98 -3.19
CA GLU A 37 13.24 -2.33 -1.88
C GLU A 37 12.73 -3.26 -0.80
N PHE A 38 11.65 -3.98 -1.09
CA PHE A 38 11.10 -4.95 -0.15
C PHE A 38 12.12 -6.05 0.19
N LYS A 39 12.80 -6.58 -0.81
CA LYS A 39 13.81 -7.63 -0.60
C LYS A 39 15.00 -7.14 0.22
N LYS A 40 15.40 -5.88 0.05
CA LYS A 40 16.47 -5.27 0.84
C LYS A 40 16.11 -5.22 2.32
N GLU A 41 14.87 -4.85 2.62
CA GLU A 41 14.40 -4.68 3.99
C GLU A 41 14.00 -6.00 4.64
N ASN A 42 13.62 -6.98 3.84
CA ASN A 42 13.07 -8.26 4.31
C ASN A 42 13.81 -9.43 3.67
N LYS A 43 15.11 -9.52 3.95
CA LYS A 43 15.95 -10.56 3.38
C LYS A 43 15.45 -11.96 3.76
N GLY A 44 15.38 -12.84 2.78
CA GLY A 44 14.96 -14.21 3.01
C GLY A 44 13.45 -14.43 2.92
N GLU A 45 12.65 -13.37 2.84
CA GLU A 45 11.22 -13.51 2.64
C GLU A 45 10.88 -13.67 1.17
N LEU A 46 9.92 -14.53 0.88
CA LEU A 46 9.39 -14.65 -0.47
C LEU A 46 8.37 -13.54 -0.70
N ILE A 47 8.42 -12.94 -1.88
CA ILE A 47 7.41 -11.97 -2.27
C ILE A 47 6.26 -12.72 -2.89
N LEU A 48 5.13 -12.69 -2.18
CA LEU A 48 3.87 -13.23 -2.67
C LEU A 48 2.92 -12.06 -2.87
N VAL A 49 2.07 -12.13 -3.90
CA VAL A 49 1.07 -11.08 -4.13
C VAL A 49 0.14 -10.90 -2.93
N ALA A 50 0.05 -11.90 -2.07
CA ALA A 50 -0.75 -11.83 -0.84
C ALA A 50 0.05 -11.36 0.38
N ASN A 51 1.31 -10.94 0.20
CA ASN A 51 2.13 -10.45 1.31
C ASN A 51 1.68 -9.04 1.68
N ASN A 52 1.16 -8.87 2.89
CA ASN A 52 0.61 -7.58 3.33
C ASN A 52 1.67 -6.48 3.45
N ALA A 53 2.90 -6.83 3.83
CA ALA A 53 3.97 -5.83 3.92
C ALA A 53 4.35 -5.32 2.53
N PHE A 54 4.39 -6.21 1.55
CA PHE A 54 4.63 -5.83 0.16
C PHE A 54 3.46 -4.99 -0.37
N ALA A 55 2.22 -5.43 -0.09
CA ALA A 55 1.03 -4.71 -0.51
C ALA A 55 0.98 -3.29 0.07
N ALA A 56 1.45 -3.10 1.32
CA ALA A 56 1.51 -1.78 1.93
C ALA A 56 2.47 -0.85 1.18
N LYS A 57 3.61 -1.35 0.73
CA LYS A 57 4.54 -0.56 -0.09
C LYS A 57 3.92 -0.14 -1.41
N VAL A 58 3.23 -1.06 -2.07
CA VAL A 58 2.53 -0.77 -3.33
C VAL A 58 1.44 0.28 -3.10
N ALA A 59 0.67 0.12 -2.03
CA ALA A 59 -0.39 1.07 -1.69
C ALA A 59 0.17 2.48 -1.44
N ALA A 60 1.27 2.58 -0.70
CA ALA A 60 1.89 3.87 -0.41
C ALA A 60 2.33 4.56 -1.70
N PHE A 61 2.93 3.82 -2.62
CA PHE A 61 3.32 4.37 -3.91
C PHE A 61 2.10 4.86 -4.69
N CYS A 62 1.05 4.04 -4.76
CA CYS A 62 -0.15 4.38 -5.52
C CYS A 62 -0.93 5.54 -4.91
N ALA A 63 -0.89 5.69 -3.59
CA ALA A 63 -1.55 6.78 -2.89
C ALA A 63 -0.71 8.05 -2.79
N GLY A 64 0.59 7.95 -3.10
CA GLY A 64 1.49 9.10 -2.97
C GLY A 64 1.73 9.51 -1.53
N ILE A 65 1.70 8.57 -0.59
CA ILE A 65 1.94 8.82 0.82
C ILE A 65 3.07 7.93 1.32
N LYS A 66 3.50 8.15 2.56
CA LYS A 66 4.58 7.36 3.15
C LYS A 66 4.06 5.98 3.54
N GLU A 67 4.92 4.98 3.42
CA GLU A 67 4.58 3.63 3.86
C GLU A 67 4.18 3.62 5.34
N ASP A 68 4.91 4.38 6.18
CA ASP A 68 4.61 4.45 7.60
C ASP A 68 3.18 4.93 7.88
N ASP A 69 2.63 5.80 7.03
CA ASP A 69 1.25 6.25 7.20
C ASP A 69 0.28 5.07 7.08
N ILE A 70 0.54 4.17 6.14
CA ILE A 70 -0.30 2.98 5.96
C ILE A 70 -0.08 1.98 7.09
N LEU A 71 1.15 1.80 7.53
CA LEU A 71 1.48 0.88 8.62
C LEU A 71 0.84 1.31 9.94
N ASP A 72 0.58 2.60 10.11
CA ASP A 72 -0.05 3.14 11.31
C ASP A 72 -1.57 3.12 11.27
N PHE A 73 -2.18 2.68 10.17
CA PHE A 73 -3.64 2.51 10.11
C PHE A 73 -4.09 1.43 11.10
N SER A 74 -5.35 1.50 11.53
CA SER A 74 -5.94 0.41 12.31
C SER A 74 -5.83 -0.90 11.53
N GLY A 75 -5.86 -2.02 12.23
CA GLY A 75 -5.78 -3.32 11.57
C GLY A 75 -6.84 -3.50 10.50
N LYS A 76 -8.04 -2.99 10.72
CA LYS A 76 -9.13 -3.11 9.76
C LYS A 76 -8.89 -2.23 8.54
N ASP A 77 -8.48 -0.97 8.73
CA ASP A 77 -8.20 -0.08 7.61
C ASP A 77 -6.99 -0.57 6.81
N PHE A 78 -5.96 -1.04 7.51
CA PHE A 78 -4.79 -1.64 6.86
C PHE A 78 -5.20 -2.83 5.99
N THR A 79 -6.03 -3.73 6.52
CA THR A 79 -6.49 -4.90 5.79
C THR A 79 -7.32 -4.49 4.57
N THR A 80 -8.19 -3.50 4.72
CA THR A 80 -8.99 -3.00 3.59
C THR A 80 -8.09 -2.52 2.45
N VAL A 81 -7.08 -1.72 2.77
CA VAL A 81 -6.18 -1.16 1.77
C VAL A 81 -5.34 -2.24 1.11
N THR A 82 -4.73 -3.13 1.89
CA THR A 82 -3.86 -4.17 1.35
C THR A 82 -4.65 -5.20 0.54
N THR A 83 -5.90 -5.47 0.91
CA THR A 83 -6.77 -6.37 0.13
C THR A 83 -7.02 -5.81 -1.26
N GLU A 84 -7.28 -4.51 -1.38
CA GLU A 84 -7.50 -3.89 -2.69
C GLU A 84 -6.26 -3.99 -3.58
N VAL A 85 -5.07 -3.81 -3.00
CA VAL A 85 -3.82 -3.99 -3.74
C VAL A 85 -3.68 -5.43 -4.20
N THR A 86 -3.94 -6.39 -3.31
CA THR A 86 -3.83 -7.81 -3.63
C THR A 86 -4.79 -8.20 -4.75
N VAL A 87 -6.02 -7.72 -4.70
CA VAL A 87 -7.01 -7.94 -5.76
C VAL A 87 -6.50 -7.39 -7.09
N PHE A 88 -5.96 -6.17 -7.09
CA PHE A 88 -5.42 -5.57 -8.30
C PHE A 88 -4.28 -6.40 -8.88
N LEU A 89 -3.34 -6.83 -8.04
CA LEU A 89 -2.16 -7.59 -8.50
C LEU A 89 -2.52 -8.98 -9.03
N ASN A 90 -3.67 -9.53 -8.63
CA ASN A 90 -4.14 -10.84 -9.06
C ASN A 90 -5.18 -10.80 -10.18
N SER A 91 -5.52 -9.62 -10.64
CA SER A 91 -6.56 -9.47 -11.69
C SER A 91 -6.00 -9.62 -13.10
#